data_5c208125780264d0c98cdf0dc8d0b519
#
_entry.id   5c208125780264d0c98cdf0dc8d0b519
#
_cell.length_a   1.000
_cell.length_b   1.000
_cell.length_c   1.000
_cell.angle_alpha   90.00
_cell.angle_beta   90.00
_cell.angle_gamma   90.00
#
_symmetry.space_group_name_H-M   'P 1'
#
loop_
_entity.id
_entity.type
_entity.pdbx_description
1 polymer ?
#
loop_
_entity_poly.entity_id
_entity_poly.type
_entity_poly.pdbx_seq_one_letter_code
_entity_poly.pdbx_strand_id
1 'polypeptide(L)'
;MAASLLIEQGPVVSLIAAPRALLDAEEEGGASIAAGLGVAAPVDWPPEHNDPATREWMRELLEDYPGEPGCGTWYIVAQNRLVGVCGFKGPPNADGEVVIGYSVLEAEQRKGVAVEAARMLVALAFRDPRVNVVVAETLPVLVASQKVLARNGFTHVGGYLDSVEGQIMRFETRRG
;
A
#
# COMPACT_ATOMS: atom_id res chain seq x y z
N MET A 1 -8.18 9.64 -24.35
CA MET A 1 -7.18 8.57 -24.20
C MET A 1 -7.22 8.08 -22.76
N ALA A 2 -7.35 6.80 -22.56
CA ALA A 2 -7.20 6.24 -21.21
C ALA A 2 -5.75 6.47 -20.77
N ALA A 3 -5.55 7.07 -19.59
CA ALA A 3 -4.22 7.19 -19.02
C ALA A 3 -3.64 5.76 -18.84
N SER A 4 -2.42 5.56 -19.29
CA SER A 4 -1.74 4.26 -19.10
C SER A 4 -1.57 4.04 -17.60
N LEU A 5 -2.06 2.91 -17.09
CA LEU A 5 -1.88 2.54 -15.69
C LEU A 5 -0.40 2.29 -15.40
N LEU A 6 0.07 2.80 -14.27
CA LEU A 6 1.37 2.40 -13.74
C LEU A 6 1.25 0.99 -13.17
N ILE A 7 2.01 0.06 -13.71
CA ILE A 7 2.00 -1.35 -13.31
C ILE A 7 3.42 -1.79 -12.99
N GLU A 8 3.59 -2.39 -11.82
CA GLU A 8 4.83 -3.05 -11.40
C GLU A 8 4.58 -4.56 -11.31
N GLN A 9 5.42 -5.34 -11.97
CA GLN A 9 5.33 -6.79 -12.01
C GLN A 9 6.34 -7.42 -11.04
N GLY A 10 5.86 -8.28 -10.16
CA GLY A 10 6.68 -9.10 -9.28
C GLY A 10 6.42 -10.59 -9.52
N PRO A 11 7.22 -11.48 -8.90
CA PRO A 11 7.08 -12.93 -9.06
C PRO A 11 5.81 -13.51 -8.40
N VAL A 12 5.28 -12.84 -7.40
CA VAL A 12 4.09 -13.30 -6.64
C VAL A 12 2.88 -12.41 -6.93
N VAL A 13 3.10 -11.10 -6.99
CA VAL A 13 2.03 -10.11 -7.19
C VAL A 13 2.38 -9.10 -8.26
N SER A 14 1.36 -8.44 -8.79
CA SER A 14 1.46 -7.20 -9.54
C SER A 14 0.88 -6.07 -8.72
N LEU A 15 1.49 -4.91 -8.76
CA LEU A 15 0.98 -3.68 -8.16
C LEU A 15 0.50 -2.74 -9.26
N ILE A 16 -0.69 -2.21 -9.12
CA ILE A 16 -1.31 -1.31 -10.09
C ILE A 16 -1.70 -0.02 -9.38
N ALA A 17 -1.06 1.09 -9.74
CA ALA A 17 -1.37 2.39 -9.15
C ALA A 17 -2.83 2.76 -9.43
N ALA A 18 -3.56 3.16 -8.38
CA ALA A 18 -4.97 3.48 -8.45
C ALA A 18 -5.18 4.87 -9.05
N PRO A 19 -5.74 5.01 -10.26
CA PRO A 19 -6.22 6.28 -10.74
C PRO A 19 -7.53 6.64 -10.03
N ARG A 20 -7.92 7.91 -10.06
CA ARG A 20 -9.14 8.42 -9.43
C ARG A 20 -10.36 7.56 -9.75
N ALA A 21 -10.53 7.18 -11.02
CA ALA A 21 -11.68 6.37 -11.45
C ALA A 21 -11.80 5.03 -10.74
N LEU A 22 -10.66 4.38 -10.39
CA LEU A 22 -10.68 3.13 -9.63
C LEU A 22 -10.96 3.36 -8.14
N LEU A 23 -10.46 4.45 -7.57
CA LEU A 23 -10.79 4.82 -6.18
C LEU A 23 -12.28 5.18 -6.04
N ASP A 24 -12.88 5.81 -7.05
CA ASP A 24 -14.32 6.09 -7.07
C ASP A 24 -15.13 4.79 -7.22
N ALA A 25 -14.68 3.88 -8.10
CA ALA A 25 -15.32 2.58 -8.29
C ALA A 25 -15.28 1.69 -7.03
N GLU A 26 -14.35 1.93 -6.12
CA GLU A 26 -14.24 1.21 -4.85
C GLU A 26 -15.46 1.40 -3.94
N GLU A 27 -16.15 2.53 -4.07
CA GLU A 27 -17.41 2.75 -3.33
C GLU A 27 -18.53 1.78 -3.77
N GLU A 28 -18.43 1.24 -4.98
CA GLU A 28 -19.34 0.21 -5.49
C GLU A 28 -18.88 -1.22 -5.12
N GLY A 29 -17.70 -1.36 -4.54
CA GLY A 29 -17.14 -2.62 -4.04
C GLY A 29 -16.04 -3.22 -4.90
N GLY A 30 -15.48 -4.32 -4.44
CA GLY A 30 -14.32 -4.98 -5.05
C GLY A 30 -14.56 -5.51 -6.47
N ALA A 31 -15.80 -5.85 -6.82
CA ALA A 31 -16.16 -6.29 -8.17
C ALA A 31 -15.96 -5.17 -9.21
N SER A 32 -16.31 -3.92 -8.85
CA SER A 32 -16.13 -2.76 -9.74
C SER A 32 -14.66 -2.44 -9.96
N ILE A 33 -13.83 -2.51 -8.91
CA ILE A 33 -12.37 -2.36 -9.04
C ILE A 33 -11.81 -3.47 -9.95
N ALA A 34 -12.16 -4.72 -9.67
CA ALA A 34 -11.68 -5.87 -10.43
C ALA A 34 -12.04 -5.78 -11.91
N ALA A 35 -13.26 -5.34 -12.23
CA ALA A 35 -13.69 -5.09 -13.61
C ALA A 35 -12.83 -4.00 -14.27
N GLY A 36 -12.56 -2.90 -13.57
CA GLY A 36 -11.70 -1.81 -14.06
C GLY A 36 -10.24 -2.24 -14.27
N LEU A 37 -9.76 -3.19 -13.48
CA LEU A 37 -8.43 -3.79 -13.62
C LEU A 37 -8.36 -4.93 -14.63
N GLY A 38 -9.49 -5.48 -15.07
CA GLY A 38 -9.54 -6.65 -15.95
C GLY A 38 -9.14 -7.97 -15.25
N VAL A 39 -9.40 -8.09 -13.95
CA VAL A 39 -9.05 -9.26 -13.13
C VAL A 39 -10.29 -9.86 -12.46
N ALA A 40 -10.13 -11.02 -11.83
CA ALA A 40 -11.21 -11.66 -11.10
C ALA A 40 -11.56 -10.89 -9.82
N ALA A 41 -12.83 -10.79 -9.52
CA ALA A 41 -13.35 -10.15 -8.32
C ALA A 41 -12.92 -10.91 -7.05
N PRO A 42 -12.65 -10.18 -5.95
CA PRO A 42 -12.45 -10.80 -4.64
C PRO A 42 -13.79 -11.36 -4.10
N VAL A 43 -13.70 -12.36 -3.23
CA VAL A 43 -14.88 -12.88 -2.50
C VAL A 43 -15.34 -11.87 -1.46
N ASP A 44 -14.40 -11.33 -0.72
CA ASP A 44 -14.62 -10.32 0.31
C ASP A 44 -13.84 -9.05 -0.01
N TRP A 45 -14.49 -7.91 0.16
CA TRP A 45 -13.88 -6.59 0.02
C TRP A 45 -14.62 -5.60 0.92
N PRO A 46 -13.94 -4.65 1.55
CA PRO A 46 -12.50 -4.33 1.47
C PRO A 46 -11.65 -5.16 2.44
N PRO A 47 -10.31 -5.11 2.29
CA PRO A 47 -9.42 -5.63 3.31
C PRO A 47 -9.50 -4.78 4.60
N GLU A 48 -8.97 -5.31 5.70
CA GLU A 48 -8.95 -4.63 6.99
C GLU A 48 -8.29 -3.25 6.89
N HIS A 49 -8.77 -2.28 7.65
CA HIS A 49 -8.33 -0.87 7.68
C HIS A 49 -8.57 -0.08 6.38
N ASN A 50 -9.26 -0.62 5.40
CA ASN A 50 -9.70 0.10 4.21
C ASN A 50 -11.14 0.59 4.36
N ASP A 51 -11.39 1.37 5.39
CA ASP A 51 -12.69 1.95 5.72
C ASP A 51 -13.03 3.18 4.86
N PRO A 52 -14.26 3.72 4.95
CA PRO A 52 -14.65 4.90 4.16
C PRO A 52 -13.76 6.12 4.37
N ALA A 53 -13.29 6.37 5.58
CA ALA A 53 -12.42 7.50 5.88
C ALA A 53 -11.04 7.35 5.22
N THR A 54 -10.49 6.13 5.26
CA THR A 54 -9.25 5.79 4.56
C THR A 54 -9.39 5.97 3.05
N ARG A 55 -10.50 5.53 2.47
CA ARG A 55 -10.75 5.68 1.02
C ARG A 55 -10.90 7.15 0.61
N GLU A 56 -11.55 7.98 1.42
CA GLU A 56 -11.63 9.42 1.16
C GLU A 56 -10.25 10.06 1.19
N TRP A 57 -9.45 9.76 2.23
CA TRP A 57 -8.08 10.22 2.32
C TRP A 57 -7.22 9.79 1.11
N MET A 58 -7.41 8.58 0.57
CA MET A 58 -6.72 8.11 -0.64
C MET A 58 -7.06 8.97 -1.86
N ARG A 59 -8.33 9.42 -1.98
CA ARG A 59 -8.75 10.33 -3.06
C ARG A 59 -8.15 11.72 -2.90
N GLU A 60 -8.18 12.27 -1.69
CA GLU A 60 -7.57 13.57 -1.36
C GLU A 60 -6.07 13.57 -1.69
N LEU A 61 -5.38 12.48 -1.35
CA LEU A 61 -3.95 12.34 -1.62
C LEU A 61 -3.61 12.48 -3.12
N LEU A 62 -4.43 11.93 -4.02
CA LEU A 62 -4.26 12.12 -5.45
C LEU A 62 -4.46 13.57 -5.90
N GLU A 63 -5.38 14.28 -5.27
CA GLU A 63 -5.67 15.69 -5.57
C GLU A 63 -4.56 16.61 -5.07
N ASP A 64 -4.00 16.29 -3.90
CA ASP A 64 -2.94 17.08 -3.28
C ASP A 64 -1.60 16.97 -4.04
N TYR A 65 -1.36 15.83 -4.70
CA TYR A 65 -0.08 15.54 -5.37
C TYR A 65 -0.24 15.12 -6.84
N PRO A 66 -0.84 15.97 -7.70
CA PRO A 66 -1.11 15.62 -9.10
C PRO A 66 0.15 15.41 -9.94
N GLY A 67 1.29 15.95 -9.50
CA GLY A 67 2.59 15.81 -10.17
C GLY A 67 3.43 14.62 -9.68
N GLU A 68 2.91 13.81 -8.76
CA GLU A 68 3.63 12.68 -8.13
C GLU A 68 2.90 11.35 -8.41
N PRO A 69 2.93 10.85 -9.66
CA PRO A 69 2.21 9.62 -10.01
C PRO A 69 2.72 8.43 -9.18
N GLY A 70 1.79 7.66 -8.63
CA GLY A 70 2.12 6.49 -7.82
C GLY A 70 2.49 6.79 -6.36
N CYS A 71 2.41 8.04 -5.89
CA CYS A 71 2.68 8.38 -4.48
C CYS A 71 1.57 7.98 -3.49
N GLY A 72 0.46 7.46 -3.98
CA GLY A 72 -0.71 7.05 -3.19
C GLY A 72 -0.96 5.55 -3.23
N THR A 73 -2.22 5.19 -3.47
CA THR A 73 -2.72 3.81 -3.41
C THR A 73 -2.33 3.00 -4.64
N TRP A 74 -2.00 1.73 -4.39
CA TRP A 74 -1.79 0.69 -5.37
C TRP A 74 -2.66 -0.52 -5.02
N TYR A 75 -3.31 -1.10 -6.01
CA TYR A 75 -4.01 -2.37 -5.85
C TYR A 75 -3.03 -3.54 -6.01
N ILE A 76 -3.23 -4.56 -5.18
CA ILE A 76 -2.43 -5.80 -5.23
C ILE A 76 -3.24 -6.85 -5.99
N VAL A 77 -2.64 -7.38 -7.05
CA VAL A 77 -3.21 -8.46 -7.86
C VAL A 77 -2.30 -9.68 -7.78
N ALA A 78 -2.87 -10.83 -7.46
CA ALA A 78 -2.18 -12.12 -7.44
C ALA A 78 -3.02 -13.16 -8.19
N GLN A 79 -2.39 -13.98 -9.03
CA GLN A 79 -3.07 -15.02 -9.80
C GLN A 79 -4.33 -14.50 -10.52
N ASN A 80 -4.21 -13.35 -11.16
CA ASN A 80 -5.30 -12.67 -11.88
C ASN A 80 -6.53 -12.32 -10.99
N ARG A 81 -6.33 -12.08 -9.70
CA ARG A 81 -7.38 -11.72 -8.75
C ARG A 81 -6.94 -10.50 -7.91
N LEU A 82 -7.87 -9.61 -7.65
CA LEU A 82 -7.69 -8.52 -6.68
C LEU A 82 -7.60 -9.11 -5.27
N VAL A 83 -6.49 -8.86 -4.55
CA VAL A 83 -6.21 -9.49 -3.25
C VAL A 83 -5.91 -8.50 -2.12
N GLY A 84 -5.73 -7.24 -2.41
CA GLY A 84 -5.45 -6.24 -1.39
C GLY A 84 -5.13 -4.86 -1.93
N VAL A 85 -4.75 -3.99 -1.01
CA VAL A 85 -4.27 -2.64 -1.29
C VAL A 85 -2.93 -2.41 -0.61
N CYS A 86 -2.12 -1.56 -1.17
CA CYS A 86 -0.89 -1.06 -0.57
C CYS A 86 -0.60 0.34 -1.10
N GLY A 87 0.51 0.92 -0.74
CA GLY A 87 0.93 2.18 -1.33
C GLY A 87 1.73 3.05 -0.39
N PHE A 88 1.81 4.31 -0.80
CA PHE A 88 2.53 5.36 -0.09
C PHE A 88 1.55 6.35 0.52
N LYS A 89 1.92 6.92 1.66
CA LYS A 89 1.16 7.99 2.32
C LYS A 89 1.60 9.38 1.82
N GLY A 90 1.91 9.50 0.55
CA GLY A 90 2.36 10.71 -0.11
C GLY A 90 3.78 10.62 -0.65
N PRO A 91 4.28 11.70 -1.28
CA PRO A 91 5.65 11.79 -1.75
C PRO A 91 6.64 11.89 -0.58
N PRO A 92 7.96 11.75 -0.84
CA PRO A 92 8.97 11.91 0.21
C PRO A 92 8.88 13.29 0.87
N ASN A 93 9.03 13.31 2.20
CA ASN A 93 9.13 14.56 2.95
C ASN A 93 10.50 15.23 2.78
N ALA A 94 10.71 16.36 3.45
CA ALA A 94 11.95 17.14 3.38
C ALA A 94 13.19 16.37 3.88
N ASP A 95 12.99 15.38 4.76
CA ASP A 95 14.05 14.53 5.30
C ASP A 95 14.32 13.28 4.43
N GLY A 96 13.61 13.15 3.33
CA GLY A 96 13.72 12.00 2.42
C GLY A 96 13.06 10.74 2.95
N GLU A 97 12.07 10.88 3.80
CA GLU A 97 11.26 9.75 4.30
C GLU A 97 9.99 9.59 3.48
N VAL A 98 9.64 8.36 3.19
CA VAL A 98 8.35 7.98 2.62
C VAL A 98 7.71 6.88 3.46
N VAL A 99 6.41 6.98 3.69
CA VAL A 99 5.67 6.02 4.52
C VAL A 99 4.89 5.08 3.63
N ILE A 100 5.02 3.77 3.87
CA ILE A 100 4.24 2.73 3.18
C ILE A 100 3.17 2.13 4.08
N GLY A 101 2.14 1.59 3.43
CA GLY A 101 1.10 0.80 4.07
C GLY A 101 0.65 -0.33 3.16
N TYR A 102 0.06 -1.37 3.73
CA TYR A 102 -0.51 -2.50 2.99
C TYR A 102 -1.60 -3.19 3.81
N SER A 103 -2.58 -3.74 3.12
CA SER A 103 -3.60 -4.59 3.71
C SER A 103 -4.03 -5.65 2.69
N VAL A 104 -4.01 -6.90 3.10
CA VAL A 104 -4.31 -8.07 2.26
C VAL A 104 -5.56 -8.75 2.80
N LEU A 105 -6.46 -9.14 1.91
CA LEU A 105 -7.66 -9.91 2.25
C LEU A 105 -7.30 -11.12 3.10
N GLU A 106 -8.11 -11.44 4.10
CA GLU A 106 -7.83 -12.52 5.05
C GLU A 106 -7.59 -13.86 4.36
N ALA A 107 -8.41 -14.19 3.34
CA ALA A 107 -8.26 -15.42 2.55
C ALA A 107 -6.95 -15.49 1.76
N GLU A 108 -6.27 -14.37 1.56
CA GLU A 108 -5.03 -14.27 0.80
C GLU A 108 -3.79 -14.07 1.67
N GLN A 109 -3.97 -14.03 2.98
CA GLN A 109 -2.86 -13.93 3.94
C GLN A 109 -2.06 -15.24 4.02
N ARG A 110 -0.83 -15.15 4.55
CA ARG A 110 0.13 -16.28 4.68
C ARG A 110 0.55 -16.94 3.36
N LYS A 111 0.30 -16.29 2.22
CA LYS A 111 0.72 -16.73 0.89
C LYS A 111 1.89 -15.93 0.32
N GLY A 112 2.53 -15.09 1.14
CA GLY A 112 3.64 -14.24 0.73
C GLY A 112 3.24 -12.94 0.01
N VAL A 113 1.95 -12.66 -0.12
CA VAL A 113 1.42 -11.48 -0.83
C VAL A 113 1.90 -10.18 -0.19
N ALA A 114 1.71 -10.01 1.13
CA ALA A 114 2.10 -8.78 1.83
C ALA A 114 3.63 -8.59 1.84
N VAL A 115 4.40 -9.66 2.00
CA VAL A 115 5.87 -9.62 1.97
C VAL A 115 6.35 -9.12 0.61
N GLU A 116 5.79 -9.67 -0.47
CA GLU A 116 6.18 -9.27 -1.83
C GLU A 116 5.73 -7.85 -2.16
N ALA A 117 4.50 -7.46 -1.80
CA ALA A 117 4.01 -6.10 -2.00
C ALA A 117 4.88 -5.07 -1.27
N ALA A 118 5.23 -5.32 -0.01
CA ALA A 118 6.13 -4.45 0.75
C ALA A 118 7.52 -4.36 0.12
N ARG A 119 8.08 -5.49 -0.34
CA ARG A 119 9.36 -5.52 -1.06
C ARG A 119 9.32 -4.65 -2.30
N MET A 120 8.25 -4.75 -3.08
CA MET A 120 8.08 -3.96 -4.30
C MET A 120 7.93 -2.47 -3.99
N LEU A 121 7.18 -2.09 -2.95
CA LEU A 121 7.07 -0.69 -2.52
C LEU A 121 8.41 -0.11 -2.08
N VAL A 122 9.22 -0.87 -1.34
CA VAL A 122 10.57 -0.45 -0.94
C VAL A 122 11.45 -0.24 -2.17
N ALA A 123 11.41 -1.17 -3.13
CA ALA A 123 12.17 -1.04 -4.37
C ALA A 123 11.72 0.17 -5.19
N LEU A 124 10.40 0.41 -5.30
CA LEU A 124 9.83 1.60 -5.95
C LEU A 124 10.28 2.88 -5.27
N ALA A 125 10.19 2.94 -3.94
CA ALA A 125 10.60 4.11 -3.16
C ALA A 125 12.06 4.48 -3.43
N PHE A 126 12.95 3.51 -3.42
CA PHE A 126 14.38 3.76 -3.63
C PHE A 126 14.78 4.04 -5.08
N ARG A 127 13.86 3.95 -6.05
CA ARG A 127 14.09 4.51 -7.41
C ARG A 127 14.08 6.04 -7.39
N ASP A 128 13.35 6.64 -6.46
CA ASP A 128 13.33 8.08 -6.28
C ASP A 128 14.60 8.53 -5.52
N PRO A 129 15.48 9.35 -6.12
CA PRO A 129 16.71 9.79 -5.47
C PRO A 129 16.47 10.67 -4.22
N ARG A 130 15.27 11.21 -4.05
CA ARG A 130 14.88 11.98 -2.86
C ARG A 130 14.68 11.09 -1.64
N VAL A 131 14.41 9.78 -1.83
CA VAL A 131 14.10 8.85 -0.73
C VAL A 131 15.37 8.28 -0.13
N ASN A 132 15.55 8.50 1.16
CA ASN A 132 16.63 7.96 1.99
C ASN A 132 16.15 6.86 2.93
N VAL A 133 14.90 6.98 3.38
CA VAL A 133 14.29 6.10 4.37
C VAL A 133 12.89 5.72 3.94
N VAL A 134 12.56 4.44 4.01
CA VAL A 134 11.19 3.96 3.92
C VAL A 134 10.71 3.60 5.31
N VAL A 135 9.57 4.16 5.69
CA VAL A 135 8.94 4.02 6.99
C VAL A 135 7.69 3.16 6.87
N ALA A 136 7.44 2.33 7.86
CA ALA A 136 6.17 1.65 8.03
C ALA A 136 5.74 1.72 9.50
N GLU A 137 4.45 1.85 9.72
CA GLU A 137 3.86 1.93 11.05
C GLU A 137 2.87 0.77 11.24
N THR A 138 2.86 0.20 12.42
CA THR A 138 1.93 -0.88 12.78
C THR A 138 1.63 -0.86 14.28
N LEU A 139 0.63 -1.65 14.67
CA LEU A 139 0.25 -1.79 16.07
C LEU A 139 0.99 -2.96 16.72
N PRO A 140 1.24 -2.93 18.06
CA PRO A 140 1.87 -4.04 18.77
C PRO A 140 1.13 -5.37 18.63
N VAL A 141 -0.18 -5.33 18.50
CA VAL A 141 -1.03 -6.53 18.34
C VAL A 141 -0.95 -7.14 16.93
N LEU A 142 -0.50 -6.39 15.93
CA LEU A 142 -0.41 -6.84 14.53
C LEU A 142 0.93 -7.55 14.26
N VAL A 143 1.13 -8.68 14.93
CA VAL A 143 2.38 -9.46 14.83
C VAL A 143 2.68 -9.92 13.41
N ALA A 144 1.65 -10.23 12.62
CA ALA A 144 1.83 -10.61 11.21
C ALA A 144 2.46 -9.48 10.39
N SER A 145 2.03 -8.23 10.61
CA SER A 145 2.60 -7.04 9.97
C SER A 145 4.07 -6.85 10.36
N GLN A 146 4.40 -7.00 11.64
CA GLN A 146 5.79 -6.90 12.12
C GLN A 146 6.69 -7.94 11.45
N LYS A 147 6.20 -9.17 11.23
CA LYS A 147 6.95 -10.21 10.51
C LYS A 147 7.17 -9.88 9.04
N VAL A 148 6.18 -9.28 8.37
CA VAL A 148 6.31 -8.78 6.99
C VAL A 148 7.43 -7.74 6.91
N LEU A 149 7.43 -6.79 7.84
CA LEU A 149 8.44 -5.72 7.91
C LEU A 149 9.84 -6.29 8.15
N ALA A 150 9.98 -7.20 9.14
CA ALA A 150 11.26 -7.84 9.43
C ALA A 150 11.84 -8.60 8.22
N ARG A 151 10.99 -9.30 7.45
CA ARG A 151 11.40 -9.99 6.21
C ARG A 151 11.85 -9.06 5.11
N ASN A 152 11.45 -7.79 5.16
CA ASN A 152 11.83 -6.74 4.22
C ASN A 152 12.98 -5.85 4.73
N GLY A 153 13.67 -6.27 5.78
CA GLY A 153 14.84 -5.55 6.29
C GLY A 153 14.50 -4.30 7.11
N PHE A 154 13.24 -4.16 7.54
CA PHE A 154 12.88 -3.08 8.45
C PHE A 154 13.34 -3.36 9.87
N THR A 155 13.79 -2.31 10.55
CA THR A 155 14.18 -2.31 11.95
C THR A 155 13.18 -1.48 12.76
N HIS A 156 12.78 -1.99 13.92
CA HIS A 156 11.96 -1.23 14.88
C HIS A 156 12.80 -0.10 15.48
N VAL A 157 12.36 1.14 15.33
CA VAL A 157 13.12 2.34 15.74
C VAL A 157 12.42 3.16 16.82
N GLY A 158 11.28 2.72 17.31
CA GLY A 158 10.51 3.41 18.34
C GLY A 158 9.03 3.45 18.01
N GLY A 159 8.36 4.50 18.43
CA GLY A 159 6.94 4.69 18.20
C GLY A 159 6.41 5.88 18.96
N TYR A 160 5.10 6.01 18.97
CA TYR A 160 4.40 7.10 19.65
C TYR A 160 3.00 6.65 20.06
N LEU A 161 2.36 7.45 20.91
CA LEU A 161 0.98 7.22 21.32
C LEU A 161 0.04 8.05 20.45
N ASP A 162 -0.76 7.38 19.62
CA ASP A 162 -1.83 8.01 18.86
C ASP A 162 -3.11 8.08 19.73
N SER A 163 -3.86 9.16 19.59
CA SER A 163 -5.06 9.39 20.39
C SER A 163 -6.25 8.46 20.04
N VAL A 164 -6.23 7.87 18.85
CA VAL A 164 -7.28 6.99 18.33
C VAL A 164 -6.81 5.54 18.28
N GLU A 165 -5.65 5.31 17.69
CA GLU A 165 -5.10 3.96 17.44
C GLU A 165 -4.34 3.39 18.64
N GLY A 166 -3.96 4.21 19.62
CA GLY A 166 -3.13 3.82 20.75
C GLY A 166 -1.65 3.79 20.42
N GLN A 167 -0.93 2.81 20.94
CA GLN A 167 0.51 2.71 20.72
C GLN A 167 0.82 2.33 19.26
N ILE A 168 1.57 3.19 18.57
CA ILE A 168 2.09 2.96 17.23
C ILE A 168 3.55 2.53 17.32
N MET A 169 3.91 1.48 16.60
CA MET A 169 5.30 1.06 16.41
C MET A 169 5.78 1.56 15.05
N ARG A 170 6.96 2.22 15.03
CA ARG A 170 7.60 2.73 13.83
C ARG A 170 8.78 1.83 13.43
N PHE A 171 8.81 1.46 12.18
CA PHE A 171 9.85 0.66 11.55
C PHE A 171 10.46 1.43 10.37
N GLU A 172 11.76 1.23 10.14
CA GLU A 172 12.47 1.88 9.06
C GLU A 172 13.36 0.88 8.30
N THR A 173 13.50 1.12 7.00
CA THR A 173 14.61 0.59 6.20
C THR A 173 15.24 1.74 5.43
N ARG A 174 16.57 1.71 5.28
CA ARG A 174 17.36 2.81 4.72
C ARG A 174 17.99 2.38 3.40
N ARG A 175 18.25 3.39 2.56
CA ARG A 175 19.04 3.17 1.36
C ARG A 175 20.43 2.67 1.76
N GLY A 176 20.82 1.56 1.18
CA GLY A 176 22.16 1.00 1.36
C GLY A 176 23.22 1.73 0.52
#